data_feb6d416b41de68becc5c4f6c52d29e3
#
_entry.id   feb6d416b41de68becc5c4f6c52d29e3
#
_cell.length_a   1.000
_cell.length_b   1.000
_cell.length_c   1.000
_cell.angle_alpha   90.00
_cell.angle_beta   90.00
_cell.angle_gamma   90.00
#
_symmetry.space_group_name_H-M   'P 1'
#
loop_
_entity.id
_entity.type
_entity.pdbx_description
1 polymer ?
#
loop_
_entity_poly.entity_id
_entity_poly.type
_entity_poly.pdbx_seq_one_letter_code
_entity_poly.pdbx_strand_id
1 'polypeptide(L)'
;MRIFALELDNDVQGVAQRKAYIESLIATLDRPDLVVLPELALCRYIGNDSIWEFADENSHDASKWAREIASKYGTYVAVGYVEKTEGDMYNSYLIADASKVYGIVRKSEGESYIVKRGDFLNIITTPFGEVAVGICYDARRRSLYENIKDRSISLIIFPHGSPSDPHKKKAERDTNDFFCNAYADAFQVPVCYVNSIGEMGFMLGQTGKMMTNAGFRLNGLSKIYCSGGTRLETNIPEAIGMDIALTPHRRTKAIKFYGDDIQKGNFLFRQFVLKPDIKKGVRFYEERKDSCFV
;
A
#
# COMPACT_ATOMS: atom_id res chain seq x y z
N MET A 1 10.39 -17.58 5.92
CA MET A 1 10.86 -16.43 5.14
C MET A 1 11.16 -15.27 6.08
N ARG A 2 12.27 -14.59 5.84
CA ARG A 2 12.60 -13.32 6.50
C ARG A 2 11.94 -12.18 5.75
N ILE A 3 10.89 -11.63 6.33
CA ILE A 3 10.12 -10.53 5.74
C ILE A 3 10.51 -9.23 6.43
N PHE A 4 10.82 -8.20 5.64
CA PHE A 4 11.06 -6.86 6.13
C PHE A 4 10.08 -5.87 5.50
N ALA A 5 9.35 -5.15 6.34
CA ALA A 5 8.57 -3.97 5.95
C ALA A 5 9.41 -2.72 6.22
N LEU A 6 9.59 -1.86 5.22
CA LEU A 6 10.35 -0.62 5.34
C LEU A 6 9.43 0.58 5.42
N GLU A 7 9.49 1.35 6.52
CA GLU A 7 8.88 2.68 6.61
C GLU A 7 9.75 3.68 5.84
N LEU A 8 9.22 4.25 4.78
CA LEU A 8 9.98 5.18 3.96
C LEU A 8 9.68 6.63 4.33
N ASP A 9 10.74 7.42 4.42
CA ASP A 9 10.63 8.87 4.62
C ASP A 9 10.04 9.53 3.36
N ASN A 10 8.84 10.12 3.50
CA ASN A 10 8.14 10.79 2.42
C ASN A 10 8.77 12.13 2.02
N ASP A 11 9.67 12.67 2.84
CA ASP A 11 10.36 13.93 2.57
C ASP A 11 11.54 13.74 1.60
N VAL A 12 12.00 12.50 1.37
CA VAL A 12 12.94 12.17 0.28
C VAL A 12 12.21 12.29 -1.06
N GLN A 13 12.63 13.24 -1.89
CA GLN A 13 11.98 13.59 -3.17
C GLN A 13 12.77 13.09 -4.37
N GLY A 14 12.07 12.92 -5.50
CA GLY A 14 12.67 12.47 -6.77
C GLY A 14 12.83 10.96 -6.86
N VAL A 15 12.50 10.38 -8.01
CA VAL A 15 12.51 8.92 -8.21
C VAL A 15 13.91 8.32 -8.03
N ALA A 16 14.94 8.97 -8.60
CA ALA A 16 16.32 8.48 -8.49
C ALA A 16 16.82 8.49 -7.04
N GLN A 17 16.55 9.58 -6.31
CA GLN A 17 16.93 9.74 -4.91
C GLN A 17 16.20 8.71 -4.04
N ARG A 18 14.90 8.49 -4.28
CA ARG A 18 14.12 7.47 -3.57
C ARG A 18 14.62 6.06 -3.84
N LYS A 19 14.90 5.71 -5.09
CA LYS A 19 15.48 4.41 -5.44
C LYS A 19 16.80 4.16 -4.71
N ALA A 20 17.69 5.17 -4.67
CA ALA A 20 18.97 5.09 -3.95
C ALA A 20 18.77 4.99 -2.42
N TYR A 21 17.84 5.76 -1.85
CA TYR A 21 17.47 5.71 -0.44
C TYR A 21 16.93 4.33 -0.05
N ILE A 22 15.96 3.79 -0.79
CA ILE A 22 15.39 2.46 -0.54
C ILE A 22 16.48 1.40 -0.62
N GLU A 23 17.33 1.46 -1.64
CA GLU A 23 18.44 0.53 -1.81
C GLU A 23 19.44 0.60 -0.65
N SER A 24 19.74 1.79 -0.12
CA SER A 24 20.62 1.94 1.05
C SER A 24 20.06 1.27 2.29
N LEU A 25 18.74 1.29 2.50
CA LEU A 25 18.07 0.58 3.58
C LEU A 25 18.15 -0.95 3.36
N ILE A 26 17.84 -1.41 2.16
CA ILE A 26 17.89 -2.85 1.82
C ILE A 26 19.28 -3.42 2.01
N ALA A 27 20.33 -2.66 1.66
CA ALA A 27 21.73 -3.10 1.78
C ALA A 27 22.18 -3.41 3.21
N THR A 28 21.46 -2.91 4.22
CA THR A 28 21.79 -3.15 5.64
C THR A 28 20.96 -4.29 6.26
N LEU A 29 19.99 -4.85 5.51
CA LEU A 29 19.18 -5.96 6.00
C LEU A 29 19.96 -7.29 5.99
N ASP A 30 19.74 -8.11 7.00
CA ASP A 30 20.35 -9.46 7.08
C ASP A 30 19.53 -10.47 6.25
N ARG A 31 19.99 -10.74 5.04
CA ARG A 31 19.44 -11.77 4.13
C ARG A 31 17.91 -11.74 4.03
N PRO A 32 17.32 -10.67 3.52
CA PRO A 32 15.88 -10.58 3.36
C PRO A 32 15.39 -11.56 2.29
N ASP A 33 14.36 -12.36 2.60
CA ASP A 33 13.67 -13.17 1.58
C ASP A 33 12.59 -12.33 0.85
N LEU A 34 11.95 -11.38 1.56
CA LEU A 34 10.96 -10.47 1.00
C LEU A 34 11.10 -9.08 1.63
N VAL A 35 11.23 -8.07 0.80
CA VAL A 35 11.17 -6.66 1.18
C VAL A 35 9.82 -6.08 0.74
N VAL A 36 9.08 -5.52 1.70
CA VAL A 36 7.75 -4.93 1.49
C VAL A 36 7.85 -3.42 1.67
N LEU A 37 7.55 -2.67 0.61
CA LEU A 37 7.61 -1.22 0.58
C LEU A 37 6.19 -0.62 0.63
N PRO A 38 6.03 0.65 1.07
CA PRO A 38 4.73 1.30 1.14
C PRO A 38 4.07 1.55 -0.23
N GLU A 39 2.84 2.01 -0.17
CA GLU A 39 2.12 2.63 -1.28
C GLU A 39 2.94 3.77 -1.88
N LEU A 40 3.00 3.86 -3.23
CA LEU A 40 3.71 4.91 -3.97
C LEU A 40 5.19 5.08 -3.56
N ALA A 41 5.83 3.99 -3.16
CA ALA A 41 7.21 3.98 -2.64
C ALA A 41 8.20 4.67 -3.58
N LEU A 42 8.09 4.48 -4.91
CA LEU A 42 9.06 4.99 -5.88
C LEU A 42 8.95 6.49 -6.17
N CYS A 43 7.77 7.09 -5.97
CA CYS A 43 7.56 8.53 -6.21
C CYS A 43 7.26 9.33 -4.93
N ARG A 44 7.09 8.70 -3.78
CA ARG A 44 6.50 9.20 -2.53
C ARG A 44 4.97 9.37 -2.60
N TYR A 45 4.31 9.50 -1.44
CA TYR A 45 2.88 9.82 -1.42
C TYR A 45 2.68 11.30 -1.79
N ILE A 46 1.97 11.54 -2.88
CA ILE A 46 1.60 12.86 -3.39
C ILE A 46 0.09 12.85 -3.65
N GLY A 47 -0.65 13.69 -2.92
CA GLY A 47 -2.12 13.73 -2.97
C GLY A 47 -2.71 14.70 -4.01
N ASN A 48 -1.93 15.10 -5.02
CA ASN A 48 -2.35 16.01 -6.08
C ASN A 48 -1.79 15.60 -7.44
N ASP A 49 -2.20 16.30 -8.50
CA ASP A 49 -1.90 15.97 -9.89
C ASP A 49 -0.41 16.06 -10.27
N SER A 50 0.44 16.69 -9.46
CA SER A 50 1.89 16.63 -9.69
C SER A 50 2.48 15.20 -9.61
N ILE A 51 1.74 14.23 -9.05
CA ILE A 51 2.14 12.81 -9.06
C ILE A 51 2.27 12.26 -10.48
N TRP A 52 1.55 12.81 -11.45
CA TRP A 52 1.57 12.34 -12.83
C TRP A 52 2.93 12.53 -13.52
N GLU A 53 3.77 13.46 -13.03
CA GLU A 53 5.15 13.63 -13.49
C GLU A 53 6.04 12.40 -13.22
N PHE A 54 5.62 11.54 -12.30
CA PHE A 54 6.34 10.34 -11.88
C PHE A 54 5.72 9.05 -12.43
N ALA A 55 4.75 9.16 -13.34
CA ALA A 55 4.02 8.00 -13.85
C ALA A 55 4.90 7.12 -14.72
N ASP A 56 4.90 5.84 -14.40
CA ASP A 56 5.67 4.80 -15.09
C ASP A 56 4.83 4.16 -16.20
N GLU A 57 5.25 4.37 -17.44
CA GLU A 57 4.56 3.85 -18.64
C GLU A 57 4.60 2.31 -18.66
N ASN A 58 3.40 1.70 -18.58
CA ASN A 58 3.22 0.25 -18.58
C ASN A 58 4.09 -0.49 -17.55
N SER A 59 4.35 0.13 -16.41
CA SER A 59 5.13 -0.45 -15.30
C SER A 59 6.57 -0.84 -15.65
N HIS A 60 7.14 -0.21 -16.69
CA HIS A 60 8.45 -0.58 -17.23
C HIS A 60 9.57 -0.35 -16.22
N ASP A 61 9.66 0.87 -15.69
CA ASP A 61 10.77 1.28 -14.82
C ASP A 61 10.67 0.68 -13.40
N ALA A 62 9.45 0.53 -12.88
CA ALA A 62 9.20 -0.13 -11.60
C ALA A 62 9.55 -1.62 -11.68
N SER A 63 9.11 -2.30 -12.74
CA SER A 63 9.41 -3.71 -13.00
C SER A 63 10.91 -3.97 -13.16
N LYS A 64 11.59 -3.12 -13.92
CA LYS A 64 13.03 -3.20 -14.12
C LYS A 64 13.78 -3.01 -12.80
N TRP A 65 13.51 -1.94 -12.09
CA TRP A 65 14.17 -1.63 -10.83
C TRP A 65 13.92 -2.71 -9.77
N ALA A 66 12.69 -3.18 -9.60
CA ALA A 66 12.36 -4.23 -8.64
C ALA A 66 13.14 -5.51 -8.90
N ARG A 67 13.28 -5.91 -10.18
CA ARG A 67 14.06 -7.09 -10.57
C ARG A 67 15.57 -6.91 -10.38
N GLU A 68 16.10 -5.71 -10.64
CA GLU A 68 17.51 -5.38 -10.39
C GLU A 68 17.84 -5.46 -8.91
N ILE A 69 17.02 -4.89 -8.03
CA ILE A 69 17.15 -4.99 -6.57
C ILE A 69 17.02 -6.44 -6.12
N ALA A 70 16.01 -7.15 -6.60
CA ALA A 70 15.81 -8.55 -6.28
C ALA A 70 17.03 -9.42 -6.65
N SER A 71 17.61 -9.19 -7.83
CA SER A 71 18.82 -9.87 -8.28
C SER A 71 20.04 -9.55 -7.42
N LYS A 72 20.21 -8.26 -7.06
CA LYS A 72 21.38 -7.79 -6.31
C LYS A 72 21.41 -8.33 -4.88
N TYR A 73 20.25 -8.43 -4.24
CA TYR A 73 20.13 -8.80 -2.83
C TYR A 73 19.57 -10.23 -2.59
N GLY A 74 19.23 -10.95 -3.66
CA GLY A 74 18.69 -12.32 -3.55
C GLY A 74 17.33 -12.38 -2.85
N THR A 75 16.46 -11.39 -3.08
CA THR A 75 15.19 -11.18 -2.36
C THR A 75 14.00 -11.06 -3.32
N TYR A 76 12.78 -11.22 -2.81
CA TYR A 76 11.58 -10.70 -3.47
C TYR A 76 11.39 -9.23 -3.10
N VAL A 77 10.87 -8.43 -4.02
CA VAL A 77 10.55 -7.01 -3.81
C VAL A 77 9.07 -6.77 -4.08
N ALA A 78 8.37 -6.22 -3.09
CA ALA A 78 6.98 -5.79 -3.20
C ALA A 78 6.94 -4.26 -3.10
N VAL A 79 6.48 -3.55 -4.15
CA VAL A 79 6.66 -2.10 -4.28
C VAL A 79 5.47 -1.38 -4.90
N GLY A 80 5.12 -0.22 -4.31
CA GLY A 80 4.10 0.71 -4.80
C GLY A 80 4.68 1.81 -5.71
N TYR A 81 3.95 2.16 -6.76
CA TYR A 81 4.32 3.18 -7.74
C TYR A 81 3.08 3.75 -8.43
N VAL A 82 3.23 4.84 -9.17
CA VAL A 82 2.19 5.35 -10.06
C VAL A 82 2.40 4.78 -11.46
N GLU A 83 1.38 4.10 -11.98
CA GLU A 83 1.37 3.49 -13.31
C GLU A 83 0.60 4.35 -14.28
N LYS A 84 1.10 4.48 -15.51
CA LYS A 84 0.35 5.00 -16.64
C LYS A 84 0.18 3.89 -17.66
N THR A 85 -1.06 3.58 -18.02
CA THR A 85 -1.34 2.59 -19.06
C THR A 85 -2.71 2.87 -19.70
N GLU A 86 -2.84 2.62 -21.00
CA GLU A 86 -4.09 2.82 -21.77
C GLU A 86 -4.70 4.22 -21.60
N GLY A 87 -3.86 5.24 -21.42
CA GLY A 87 -4.28 6.64 -21.23
C GLY A 87 -4.80 6.97 -19.81
N ASP A 88 -4.69 6.07 -18.86
CA ASP A 88 -5.11 6.28 -17.47
C ASP A 88 -3.94 6.14 -16.49
N MET A 89 -4.06 6.81 -15.34
CA MET A 89 -3.15 6.72 -14.21
C MET A 89 -3.71 5.80 -13.14
N TYR A 90 -2.87 4.94 -12.56
CA TYR A 90 -3.22 4.04 -11.47
C TYR A 90 -2.21 4.12 -10.33
N ASN A 91 -2.70 3.93 -9.13
CA ASN A 91 -1.89 3.63 -7.97
C ASN A 91 -1.69 2.11 -7.93
N SER A 92 -0.49 1.65 -8.26
CA SER A 92 -0.20 0.25 -8.54
C SER A 92 0.83 -0.34 -7.58
N TYR A 93 0.76 -1.65 -7.41
CA TYR A 93 1.65 -2.42 -6.54
C TYR A 93 2.05 -3.72 -7.21
N LEU A 94 3.35 -4.00 -7.27
CA LEU A 94 3.87 -5.23 -7.89
C LEU A 94 4.70 -6.05 -6.90
N ILE A 95 4.84 -7.36 -7.21
CA ILE A 95 5.80 -8.26 -6.57
C ILE A 95 6.68 -8.86 -7.66
N ALA A 96 8.00 -8.80 -7.47
CA ALA A 96 8.99 -9.32 -8.39
C ALA A 96 10.12 -10.07 -7.67
N ASP A 97 10.76 -10.97 -8.41
CA ASP A 97 12.09 -11.49 -8.12
C ASP A 97 13.06 -11.11 -9.25
N ALA A 98 14.28 -11.63 -9.22
CA ALA A 98 15.29 -11.40 -10.27
C ALA A 98 14.83 -11.83 -11.68
N SER A 99 13.96 -12.84 -11.76
CA SER A 99 13.55 -13.44 -13.03
C SER A 99 12.34 -12.75 -13.67
N LYS A 100 11.34 -12.35 -12.86
CA LYS A 100 10.07 -11.81 -13.37
C LYS A 100 9.28 -10.98 -12.35
N VAL A 101 8.30 -10.25 -12.86
CA VAL A 101 7.18 -9.72 -12.09
C VAL A 101 6.08 -10.78 -12.01
N TYR A 102 5.61 -11.08 -10.80
CA TYR A 102 4.57 -12.09 -10.55
C TYR A 102 3.16 -11.58 -10.80
N GLY A 103 2.95 -10.29 -10.63
CA GLY A 103 1.67 -9.64 -10.88
C GLY A 103 1.68 -8.19 -10.43
N ILE A 104 0.65 -7.46 -10.86
CA ILE A 104 0.39 -6.06 -10.54
C ILE A 104 -1.03 -5.96 -10.01
N VAL A 105 -1.19 -5.26 -8.88
CA VAL A 105 -2.49 -4.90 -8.31
C VAL A 105 -2.67 -3.40 -8.42
N ARG A 106 -3.80 -2.94 -8.94
CA ARG A 106 -4.19 -1.54 -9.01
C ARG A 106 -5.16 -1.22 -7.88
N LYS A 107 -4.93 -0.12 -7.18
CA LYS A 107 -5.78 0.32 -6.07
C LYS A 107 -7.23 0.49 -6.52
N SER A 108 -8.14 -0.20 -5.84
CA SER A 108 -9.56 -0.22 -6.22
C SER A 108 -10.32 1.01 -5.71
N GLU A 109 -9.92 1.54 -4.55
CA GLU A 109 -10.47 2.76 -3.96
C GLU A 109 -9.42 3.90 -4.03
N GLY A 110 -8.90 4.15 -5.23
CA GLY A 110 -7.88 5.17 -5.48
C GLY A 110 -8.35 6.60 -5.19
N GLU A 111 -7.38 7.48 -5.03
CA GLU A 111 -7.59 8.92 -4.86
C GLU A 111 -8.24 9.51 -6.12
N SER A 112 -9.54 9.70 -6.08
CA SER A 112 -10.40 9.99 -7.24
C SER A 112 -10.02 11.22 -8.06
N TYR A 113 -9.21 12.14 -7.51
CA TYR A 113 -8.69 13.32 -8.20
C TYR A 113 -7.47 13.04 -9.07
N ILE A 114 -6.74 11.95 -8.82
CA ILE A 114 -5.41 11.74 -9.41
C ILE A 114 -5.21 10.38 -10.05
N VAL A 115 -6.06 9.38 -9.74
CA VAL A 115 -5.94 8.04 -10.31
C VAL A 115 -7.31 7.45 -10.62
N LYS A 116 -7.34 6.59 -11.63
CA LYS A 116 -8.47 5.73 -11.94
C LYS A 116 -8.55 4.57 -10.95
N ARG A 117 -9.73 4.04 -10.73
CA ARG A 117 -9.96 2.84 -9.93
C ARG A 117 -9.49 1.59 -10.65
N GLY A 118 -8.85 0.68 -9.92
CA GLY A 118 -8.51 -0.65 -10.41
C GLY A 118 -9.70 -1.62 -10.40
N ASP A 119 -9.44 -2.84 -10.87
CA ASP A 119 -10.47 -3.86 -11.14
C ASP A 119 -10.74 -4.81 -9.97
N PHE A 120 -10.35 -4.47 -8.76
CA PHE A 120 -10.45 -5.34 -7.56
C PHE A 120 -9.72 -6.69 -7.71
N LEU A 121 -8.74 -6.81 -8.60
CA LEU A 121 -7.86 -7.97 -8.70
C LEU A 121 -6.76 -7.85 -7.64
N ASN A 122 -7.00 -8.42 -6.47
CA ASN A 122 -6.18 -8.22 -5.28
C ASN A 122 -5.23 -9.38 -4.97
N ILE A 123 -5.01 -10.32 -5.89
CA ILE A 123 -4.19 -11.52 -5.69
C ILE A 123 -3.01 -11.53 -6.64
N ILE A 124 -1.82 -11.75 -6.08
CA ILE A 124 -0.60 -12.07 -6.84
C ILE A 124 -0.17 -13.50 -6.50
N THR A 125 -0.05 -14.35 -7.52
CA THR A 125 0.43 -15.73 -7.35
C THR A 125 1.95 -15.76 -7.40
N THR A 126 2.58 -16.20 -6.31
CA THR A 126 4.04 -16.28 -6.15
C THR A 126 4.49 -17.71 -5.87
N PRO A 127 5.80 -18.02 -5.91
CA PRO A 127 6.32 -19.34 -5.51
C PRO A 127 6.04 -19.71 -4.05
N PHE A 128 5.82 -18.73 -3.18
CA PHE A 128 5.47 -18.95 -1.76
C PHE A 128 3.96 -18.88 -1.49
N GLY A 129 3.14 -18.94 -2.55
CA GLY A 129 1.68 -19.01 -2.50
C GLY A 129 0.99 -17.73 -2.98
N GLU A 130 -0.33 -17.66 -2.80
CA GLU A 130 -1.11 -16.48 -3.14
C GLU A 130 -0.92 -15.38 -2.11
N VAL A 131 -0.59 -14.19 -2.58
CA VAL A 131 -0.46 -12.97 -1.78
C VAL A 131 -1.64 -12.06 -2.07
N ALA A 132 -2.42 -11.76 -1.04
CA ALA A 132 -3.46 -10.75 -1.14
C ALA A 132 -2.88 -9.36 -0.89
N VAL A 133 -3.19 -8.39 -1.77
CA VAL A 133 -2.72 -7.01 -1.65
C VAL A 133 -3.92 -6.06 -1.54
N GLY A 134 -3.98 -5.32 -0.45
CA GLY A 134 -4.99 -4.28 -0.23
C GLY A 134 -4.32 -2.91 -0.05
N ILE A 135 -4.27 -2.10 -1.12
CA ILE A 135 -3.55 -0.82 -1.10
C ILE A 135 -4.36 0.20 -0.29
N CYS A 136 -3.79 0.61 0.86
CA CYS A 136 -4.30 1.67 1.73
C CYS A 136 -5.79 1.48 2.09
N TYR A 137 -6.69 2.31 1.58
CA TYR A 137 -8.11 2.25 1.90
C TYR A 137 -8.77 0.92 1.46
N ASP A 138 -8.23 0.23 0.46
CA ASP A 138 -8.73 -1.09 0.04
C ASP A 138 -8.69 -2.11 1.19
N ALA A 139 -7.70 -2.04 2.08
CA ALA A 139 -7.56 -2.93 3.24
C ALA A 139 -8.81 -2.96 4.14
N ARG A 140 -9.59 -1.88 4.15
CA ARG A 140 -10.79 -1.74 4.97
C ARG A 140 -12.08 -2.08 4.23
N ARG A 141 -12.01 -2.31 2.90
CA ARG A 141 -13.21 -2.44 2.07
C ARG A 141 -13.73 -3.88 2.02
N ARG A 142 -15.05 -4.01 2.06
CA ARG A 142 -15.71 -5.30 1.89
C ARG A 142 -15.33 -5.97 0.56
N SER A 143 -15.14 -5.19 -0.50
CA SER A 143 -14.76 -5.69 -1.82
C SER A 143 -13.45 -6.48 -1.81
N LEU A 144 -12.42 -6.02 -1.08
CA LEU A 144 -11.19 -6.78 -0.90
C LEU A 144 -11.49 -8.15 -0.27
N TYR A 145 -12.23 -8.15 0.85
CA TYR A 145 -12.57 -9.39 1.54
C TYR A 145 -13.37 -10.35 0.64
N GLU A 146 -14.37 -9.86 -0.11
CA GLU A 146 -15.17 -10.69 -1.02
C GLU A 146 -14.31 -11.32 -2.13
N ASN A 147 -13.27 -10.62 -2.61
CA ASN A 147 -12.37 -11.14 -3.64
C ASN A 147 -11.42 -12.22 -3.13
N ILE A 148 -11.04 -12.17 -1.86
CA ILE A 148 -10.03 -13.09 -1.31
C ILE A 148 -10.63 -14.19 -0.42
N LYS A 149 -11.89 -14.09 0.01
CA LYS A 149 -12.51 -14.95 1.05
C LYS A 149 -12.49 -16.45 0.73
N ASP A 150 -12.52 -16.82 -0.54
CA ASP A 150 -12.56 -18.21 -1.01
C ASP A 150 -11.20 -18.70 -1.55
N ARG A 151 -10.15 -17.87 -1.41
CA ARG A 151 -8.79 -18.17 -1.85
C ARG A 151 -7.99 -18.86 -0.74
N SER A 152 -6.90 -19.52 -1.15
CA SER A 152 -5.91 -20.09 -0.24
C SER A 152 -4.70 -19.14 -0.16
N ILE A 153 -4.73 -18.24 0.81
CA ILE A 153 -3.77 -17.14 0.95
C ILE A 153 -2.59 -17.58 1.82
N SER A 154 -1.37 -17.13 1.47
CA SER A 154 -0.16 -17.34 2.27
C SER A 154 0.30 -16.08 3.03
N LEU A 155 0.00 -14.90 2.48
CA LEU A 155 0.39 -13.60 3.03
C LEU A 155 -0.62 -12.55 2.61
N ILE A 156 -0.89 -11.60 3.50
CA ILE A 156 -1.64 -10.39 3.17
C ILE A 156 -0.72 -9.19 3.31
N ILE A 157 -0.64 -8.33 2.30
CA ILE A 157 0.14 -7.09 2.31
C ILE A 157 -0.82 -5.90 2.25
N PHE A 158 -0.70 -4.99 3.22
CA PHE A 158 -1.40 -3.73 3.27
C PHE A 158 -0.41 -2.57 3.15
N PRO A 159 -0.01 -2.19 1.91
CA PRO A 159 0.86 -1.05 1.70
C PRO A 159 0.04 0.24 1.80
N HIS A 160 0.50 1.16 2.63
CA HIS A 160 -0.17 2.40 2.95
C HIS A 160 0.68 3.63 2.63
N GLY A 161 0.04 4.73 2.23
CA GLY A 161 0.46 6.11 2.31
C GLY A 161 -0.63 6.88 3.07
N SER A 162 -0.99 6.36 4.26
CA SER A 162 -2.17 6.82 5.01
C SER A 162 -1.81 7.95 5.96
N PRO A 163 -2.28 9.19 5.69
CA PRO A 163 -2.08 10.30 6.59
C PRO A 163 -3.05 10.25 7.77
N SER A 164 -2.58 10.70 8.93
CA SER A 164 -3.41 10.81 10.13
C SER A 164 -2.97 11.96 11.03
N ASP A 165 -3.81 12.29 12.01
CA ASP A 165 -3.52 13.31 13.02
C ASP A 165 -2.32 12.89 13.89
N PRO A 166 -1.19 13.61 13.85
CA PRO A 166 0.02 13.25 14.59
C PRO A 166 -0.19 13.25 16.11
N HIS A 167 -1.22 13.93 16.61
CA HIS A 167 -1.58 13.95 18.03
C HIS A 167 -2.46 12.76 18.43
N LYS A 168 -2.96 11.98 17.46
CA LYS A 168 -3.84 10.82 17.68
C LYS A 168 -3.23 9.49 17.24
N LYS A 169 -1.90 9.35 17.29
CA LYS A 169 -1.18 8.12 16.88
C LYS A 169 -1.71 6.84 17.57
N LYS A 170 -2.18 6.95 18.82
CA LYS A 170 -2.77 5.80 19.51
C LYS A 170 -4.06 5.34 18.84
N ALA A 171 -4.96 6.26 18.49
CA ALA A 171 -6.22 5.92 17.83
C ALA A 171 -6.00 5.33 16.43
N GLU A 172 -4.99 5.83 15.71
CA GLU A 172 -4.57 5.25 14.43
C GLU A 172 -4.03 3.83 14.60
N ARG A 173 -3.13 3.61 15.58
CA ARG A 173 -2.63 2.27 15.92
C ARG A 173 -3.77 1.31 16.26
N ASP A 174 -4.68 1.73 17.13
CA ASP A 174 -5.84 0.90 17.52
C ASP A 174 -6.70 0.55 16.29
N THR A 175 -6.83 1.49 15.33
CA THR A 175 -7.51 1.27 14.05
C THR A 175 -6.78 0.23 13.20
N ASN A 176 -5.46 0.37 13.03
CA ASN A 176 -4.65 -0.54 12.23
C ASN A 176 -4.63 -1.94 12.87
N ASP A 177 -4.44 -2.01 14.19
CA ASP A 177 -4.49 -3.28 14.93
C ASP A 177 -5.85 -3.98 14.77
N PHE A 178 -6.95 -3.22 14.75
CA PHE A 178 -8.28 -3.77 14.59
C PHE A 178 -8.48 -4.47 13.25
N PHE A 179 -8.23 -3.81 12.13
CA PHE A 179 -8.49 -4.44 10.83
C PHE A 179 -7.41 -5.45 10.43
N CYS A 180 -6.14 -5.20 10.75
CA CYS A 180 -5.08 -6.17 10.45
C CYS A 180 -5.26 -7.48 11.22
N ASN A 181 -5.57 -7.41 12.53
CA ASN A 181 -5.87 -8.61 13.32
C ASN A 181 -7.12 -9.33 12.81
N ALA A 182 -8.16 -8.59 12.37
CA ALA A 182 -9.35 -9.23 11.80
C ALA A 182 -9.01 -10.10 10.58
N TYR A 183 -8.12 -9.63 9.69
CA TYR A 183 -7.66 -10.43 8.56
C TYR A 183 -6.71 -11.56 8.98
N ALA A 184 -5.72 -11.29 9.83
CA ALA A 184 -4.79 -12.30 10.33
C ALA A 184 -5.54 -13.46 11.00
N ASP A 185 -6.52 -13.14 11.83
CA ASP A 185 -7.36 -14.11 12.51
C ASP A 185 -8.32 -14.85 11.56
N ALA A 186 -8.89 -14.17 10.57
CA ALA A 186 -9.83 -14.80 9.65
C ALA A 186 -9.15 -15.79 8.71
N PHE A 187 -7.98 -15.46 8.22
CA PHE A 187 -7.25 -16.26 7.25
C PHE A 187 -6.15 -17.13 7.87
N GLN A 188 -5.79 -16.91 9.15
CA GLN A 188 -4.69 -17.61 9.83
C GLN A 188 -3.34 -17.48 9.10
N VAL A 189 -3.10 -16.31 8.51
CA VAL A 189 -1.87 -15.96 7.79
C VAL A 189 -1.32 -14.64 8.28
N PRO A 190 -0.02 -14.36 8.06
CA PRO A 190 0.55 -13.06 8.41
C PRO A 190 -0.08 -11.94 7.58
N VAL A 191 -0.21 -10.78 8.23
CA VAL A 191 -0.61 -9.52 7.59
C VAL A 191 0.52 -8.52 7.78
N CYS A 192 1.13 -8.09 6.68
CA CYS A 192 2.18 -7.08 6.67
C CYS A 192 1.56 -5.71 6.38
N TYR A 193 1.42 -4.87 7.40
CA TYR A 193 1.04 -3.47 7.27
C TYR A 193 2.31 -2.63 7.18
N VAL A 194 2.46 -1.84 6.13
CA VAL A 194 3.60 -0.94 5.92
C VAL A 194 3.10 0.44 5.47
N ASN A 195 3.59 1.51 6.12
CA ASN A 195 3.22 2.89 5.83
C ASN A 195 4.48 3.76 5.76
N SER A 196 4.41 4.89 5.06
CA SER A 196 5.46 5.90 5.05
C SER A 196 5.42 6.78 6.31
N ILE A 197 6.50 7.52 6.55
CA ILE A 197 6.61 8.59 7.57
C ILE A 197 6.88 9.92 6.88
N GLY A 198 6.61 11.05 7.57
CA GLY A 198 6.94 12.38 7.06
C GLY A 198 5.74 13.22 6.63
N GLU A 199 5.99 14.25 5.82
CA GLU A 199 4.95 15.17 5.41
C GLU A 199 4.03 14.59 4.32
N MET A 200 2.71 14.82 4.46
CA MET A 200 1.72 14.47 3.46
C MET A 200 1.72 15.45 2.27
N GLY A 201 2.09 16.70 2.52
CA GLY A 201 1.93 17.77 1.56
C GLY A 201 0.48 18.19 1.32
N PHE A 202 0.25 18.92 0.21
CA PHE A 202 -1.09 19.31 -0.20
C PHE A 202 -1.82 18.15 -0.88
N MET A 203 -3.08 17.95 -0.50
CA MET A 203 -3.96 16.94 -1.08
C MET A 203 -5.20 17.60 -1.70
N LEU A 204 -5.56 17.17 -2.92
CA LEU A 204 -6.75 17.65 -3.63
C LEU A 204 -8.04 17.21 -2.95
N GLY A 205 -9.13 17.95 -3.25
CA GLY A 205 -10.47 17.67 -2.76
C GLY A 205 -10.78 18.30 -1.41
N GLN A 206 -12.04 18.22 -1.02
CA GLN A 206 -12.50 18.75 0.28
C GLN A 206 -11.93 17.95 1.45
N THR A 207 -11.93 16.65 1.33
CA THR A 207 -11.36 15.74 2.33
C THR A 207 -9.85 15.98 2.49
N GLY A 208 -9.12 16.13 1.37
CA GLY A 208 -7.70 16.46 1.37
C GLY A 208 -7.40 17.79 2.05
N LYS A 209 -8.17 18.84 1.76
CA LYS A 209 -8.05 20.14 2.42
C LYS A 209 -8.28 20.05 3.93
N MET A 210 -9.27 19.27 4.36
CA MET A 210 -9.52 19.06 5.80
C MET A 210 -8.32 18.41 6.49
N MET A 211 -7.72 17.39 5.88
CA MET A 211 -6.54 16.72 6.43
C MET A 211 -5.32 17.65 6.45
N THR A 212 -5.07 18.38 5.36
CA THR A 212 -3.97 19.35 5.27
C THR A 212 -4.10 20.44 6.35
N ASN A 213 -5.30 21.02 6.50
CA ASN A 213 -5.57 22.06 7.51
C ASN A 213 -5.47 21.53 8.95
N ALA A 214 -5.73 20.27 9.17
CA ALA A 214 -5.58 19.61 10.47
C ALA A 214 -4.13 19.13 10.75
N GLY A 215 -3.18 19.41 9.86
CA GLY A 215 -1.77 19.03 10.04
C GLY A 215 -1.52 17.54 9.99
N PHE A 216 -2.30 16.80 9.21
CA PHE A 216 -2.10 15.35 9.05
C PHE A 216 -0.75 15.06 8.42
N ARG A 217 -0.12 13.97 8.90
CA ARG A 217 1.18 13.46 8.44
C ARG A 217 1.10 11.97 8.23
N LEU A 218 2.08 11.42 7.51
CA LEU A 218 2.33 9.99 7.44
C LEU A 218 3.07 9.59 8.72
N ASN A 219 2.44 8.75 9.54
CA ASN A 219 2.94 8.45 10.89
C ASN A 219 3.65 7.10 11.01
N GLY A 220 3.83 6.35 9.90
CA GLY A 220 4.39 5.01 9.92
C GLY A 220 3.46 4.02 10.62
N LEU A 221 3.86 3.54 11.80
CA LEU A 221 3.16 2.53 12.60
C LEU A 221 3.11 1.16 11.91
N SER A 222 4.08 0.88 11.05
CA SER A 222 4.19 -0.39 10.33
C SER A 222 4.37 -1.56 11.31
N LYS A 223 3.76 -2.71 10.97
CA LYS A 223 3.76 -3.87 11.83
C LYS A 223 3.41 -5.14 11.04
N ILE A 224 4.02 -6.26 11.40
CA ILE A 224 3.63 -7.58 10.90
C ILE A 224 2.78 -8.26 11.98
N TYR A 225 1.56 -8.62 11.61
CA TYR A 225 0.57 -9.26 12.47
C TYR A 225 0.54 -10.74 12.19
N CYS A 226 0.84 -11.56 13.18
CA CYS A 226 0.69 -13.01 13.09
C CYS A 226 0.70 -13.64 14.48
N SER A 227 0.17 -14.85 14.58
CA SER A 227 0.33 -15.70 15.74
C SER A 227 1.57 -16.58 15.55
N GLY A 228 2.55 -16.51 16.46
CA GLY A 228 3.70 -17.43 16.50
C GLY A 228 4.89 -17.09 15.60
N GLY A 229 4.97 -15.90 15.04
CA GLY A 229 6.17 -15.46 14.31
C GLY A 229 7.28 -14.95 15.24
N THR A 230 8.54 -15.17 14.87
CA THR A 230 9.70 -14.63 15.57
C THR A 230 10.05 -13.26 14.98
N ARG A 231 10.08 -12.23 15.85
CA ARG A 231 10.49 -10.89 15.45
C ARG A 231 12.00 -10.87 15.17
N LEU A 232 12.39 -10.28 14.04
CA LEU A 232 13.79 -9.99 13.73
C LEU A 232 14.15 -8.61 14.28
N GLU A 233 15.24 -8.54 15.01
CA GLU A 233 15.86 -7.27 15.40
C GLU A 233 16.59 -6.69 14.20
N THR A 234 16.43 -5.39 13.98
CA THR A 234 17.14 -4.66 12.93
C THR A 234 17.86 -3.46 13.57
N ASN A 235 18.96 -3.06 12.98
CA ASN A 235 19.69 -1.83 13.34
C ASN A 235 19.20 -0.61 12.54
N ILE A 236 18.12 -0.77 11.79
CA ILE A 236 17.48 0.29 11.02
C ILE A 236 16.13 0.60 11.68
N PRO A 237 15.92 1.82 12.23
CA PRO A 237 14.65 2.20 12.85
C PRO A 237 13.43 2.05 11.92
N GLU A 238 13.65 2.25 10.61
CA GLU A 238 12.63 2.19 9.57
C GLU A 238 12.28 0.76 9.15
N ALA A 239 13.00 -0.26 9.61
CA ALA A 239 12.78 -1.65 9.21
C ALA A 239 12.09 -2.47 10.30
N ILE A 240 10.94 -3.03 9.99
CA ILE A 240 10.24 -4.01 10.81
C ILE A 240 10.44 -5.39 10.19
N GLY A 241 11.12 -6.29 10.90
CA GLY A 241 11.44 -7.62 10.40
C GLY A 241 10.79 -8.75 11.19
N MET A 242 10.54 -9.88 10.50
CA MET A 242 10.02 -11.10 11.11
C MET A 242 10.43 -12.34 10.31
N ASP A 243 10.88 -13.37 11.04
CA ASP A 243 10.99 -14.73 10.51
C ASP A 243 9.64 -15.44 10.62
N ILE A 244 9.11 -15.91 9.49
CA ILE A 244 7.77 -16.48 9.46
C ILE A 244 7.66 -17.63 8.45
N ALA A 245 6.91 -18.65 8.83
CA ALA A 245 6.50 -19.70 7.89
C ALA A 245 5.29 -19.20 7.10
N LEU A 246 5.42 -19.15 5.76
CA LEU A 246 4.30 -18.88 4.88
C LEU A 246 3.66 -20.20 4.46
N THR A 247 2.44 -20.43 4.90
CA THR A 247 1.65 -21.60 4.55
C THR A 247 0.30 -21.14 4.03
N PRO A 248 -0.14 -21.61 2.85
CA PRO A 248 -1.46 -21.22 2.32
C PRO A 248 -2.61 -21.69 3.23
N HIS A 249 -3.47 -20.78 3.61
CA HIS A 249 -4.66 -21.08 4.39
C HIS A 249 -5.92 -20.54 3.74
N ARG A 250 -7.00 -21.30 3.86
CA ARG A 250 -8.34 -20.81 3.56
C ARG A 250 -8.91 -20.11 4.78
N ARG A 251 -9.77 -19.16 4.54
CA ARG A 251 -10.48 -18.43 5.58
C ARG A 251 -11.20 -19.38 6.55
N THR A 252 -10.99 -19.20 7.84
CA THR A 252 -11.59 -20.00 8.92
C THR A 252 -12.82 -19.34 9.53
N LYS A 253 -12.92 -18.00 9.50
CA LYS A 253 -14.05 -17.23 10.01
C LYS A 253 -14.37 -16.02 9.16
N ALA A 254 -15.62 -15.55 9.23
CA ALA A 254 -16.03 -14.34 8.50
C ALA A 254 -15.57 -13.07 9.22
N ILE A 255 -15.25 -12.04 8.43
CA ILE A 255 -15.02 -10.69 8.93
C ILE A 255 -16.35 -9.92 8.91
N LYS A 256 -16.64 -9.19 9.99
CA LYS A 256 -17.82 -8.33 10.08
C LYS A 256 -17.57 -6.98 9.44
N PHE A 257 -18.48 -6.56 8.56
CA PHE A 257 -18.47 -5.25 7.92
C PHE A 257 -19.71 -4.42 8.30
N TYR A 258 -19.54 -3.11 8.33
CA TYR A 258 -20.59 -2.12 8.50
C TYR A 258 -20.85 -1.42 7.14
N GLY A 259 -21.72 -2.02 6.32
CA GLY A 259 -21.83 -1.65 4.90
C GLY A 259 -20.58 -2.11 4.14
N ASP A 260 -19.89 -1.19 3.46
CA ASP A 260 -18.69 -1.50 2.66
C ASP A 260 -17.36 -1.35 3.44
N ASP A 261 -17.40 -0.98 4.71
CA ASP A 261 -16.20 -0.74 5.52
C ASP A 261 -16.16 -1.69 6.73
N ILE A 262 -14.97 -2.15 7.10
CA ILE A 262 -14.79 -2.99 8.29
C ILE A 262 -15.03 -2.19 9.58
N GLN A 263 -14.92 -0.87 9.53
CA GLN A 263 -15.18 0.02 10.66
C GLN A 263 -16.52 0.75 10.52
N LYS A 264 -17.18 0.97 11.67
CA LYS A 264 -18.38 1.79 11.73
C LYS A 264 -18.00 3.26 11.58
N GLY A 265 -18.09 3.79 10.35
CA GLY A 265 -17.80 5.19 10.06
C GLY A 265 -18.95 6.14 10.41
N ASN A 266 -18.68 7.46 10.35
CA ASN A 266 -19.71 8.46 10.46
C ASN A 266 -20.55 8.51 9.17
N PHE A 267 -21.82 8.11 9.25
CA PHE A 267 -22.74 8.06 8.12
C PHE A 267 -22.93 9.43 7.44
N LEU A 268 -23.09 10.50 8.23
CA LEU A 268 -23.30 11.85 7.69
C LEU A 268 -22.07 12.34 6.93
N PHE A 269 -20.88 12.18 7.50
CA PHE A 269 -19.64 12.51 6.81
C PHE A 269 -19.51 11.74 5.48
N ARG A 270 -19.83 10.45 5.50
CA ARG A 270 -19.74 9.59 4.30
C ARG A 270 -20.71 10.02 3.21
N GLN A 271 -21.95 10.37 3.56
CA GLN A 271 -22.98 10.74 2.58
C GLN A 271 -22.84 12.18 2.05
N PHE A 272 -22.50 13.13 2.93
CA PHE A 272 -22.55 14.55 2.59
C PHE A 272 -21.18 15.19 2.30
N VAL A 273 -20.09 14.52 2.67
CA VAL A 273 -18.72 15.00 2.41
C VAL A 273 -17.99 14.07 1.47
N LEU A 274 -17.76 12.81 1.87
CA LEU A 274 -16.88 11.90 1.15
C LEU A 274 -17.43 11.49 -0.24
N LYS A 275 -18.69 11.08 -0.33
CA LYS A 275 -19.26 10.67 -1.64
C LYS A 275 -19.33 11.81 -2.65
N PRO A 276 -19.80 13.03 -2.31
CA PRO A 276 -19.74 14.16 -3.21
C PRO A 276 -18.32 14.53 -3.63
N ASP A 277 -17.36 14.46 -2.70
CA ASP A 277 -15.96 14.75 -2.97
C ASP A 277 -15.36 13.74 -3.97
N ILE A 278 -15.60 12.43 -3.78
CA ILE A 278 -15.20 11.38 -4.72
C ILE A 278 -15.80 11.64 -6.11
N LYS A 279 -17.10 11.94 -6.20
CA LYS A 279 -17.76 12.23 -7.49
C LYS A 279 -17.16 13.44 -8.20
N LYS A 280 -16.81 14.47 -7.45
CA LYS A 280 -16.11 15.64 -7.97
C LYS A 280 -14.70 15.30 -8.44
N GLY A 281 -13.98 14.47 -7.68
CA GLY A 281 -12.63 14.00 -8.00
C GLY A 281 -12.58 13.22 -9.31
N VAL A 282 -13.50 12.25 -9.50
CA VAL A 282 -13.60 11.50 -10.76
C VAL A 282 -13.78 12.43 -11.96
N ARG A 283 -14.67 13.43 -11.85
CA ARG A 283 -14.87 14.40 -12.94
C ARG A 283 -13.61 15.23 -13.19
N PHE A 284 -12.98 15.73 -12.15
CA PHE A 284 -11.74 16.49 -12.25
C PHE A 284 -10.62 15.67 -12.94
N TYR A 285 -10.47 14.40 -12.59
CA TYR A 285 -9.51 13.49 -13.19
C TYR A 285 -9.77 13.31 -14.69
N GLU A 286 -11.02 12.99 -15.08
CA GLU A 286 -11.39 12.78 -16.50
C GLU A 286 -11.21 14.05 -17.35
N GLU A 287 -11.45 15.24 -16.79
CA GLU A 287 -11.26 16.51 -17.49
C GLU A 287 -9.79 16.90 -17.68
N ARG A 288 -8.88 16.39 -16.84
CA ARG A 288 -7.48 16.83 -16.81
C ARG A 288 -6.47 15.77 -17.25
N LYS A 289 -6.80 14.50 -17.18
CA LYS A 289 -5.86 13.43 -17.54
C LYS A 289 -5.28 13.61 -18.94
N ASP A 290 -6.09 14.06 -19.93
CA ASP A 290 -5.65 14.24 -21.32
C ASP A 290 -4.79 15.51 -21.51
N SER A 291 -4.94 16.53 -20.66
CA SER A 291 -4.18 17.78 -20.76
C SER A 291 -2.73 17.67 -20.27
N CYS A 292 -2.38 16.60 -19.60
CA CYS A 292 -1.01 16.33 -19.14
C CYS A 292 -0.15 15.58 -20.17
N PHE A 293 -0.71 15.28 -21.37
CA PHE A 293 -0.05 14.48 -22.39
C PHE A 293 0.24 15.26 -23.68
N VAL A 294 0.11 16.60 -23.65
CA VAL A 294 0.46 17.50 -24.76
C VAL A 294 1.81 18.15 -24.55
#